data_41b50632eaa2601ae06899540b1c92da
#
_entry.id   41b50632eaa2601ae06899540b1c92da
#
_cell.length_a   1.000
_cell.length_b   1.000
_cell.length_c   1.000
_cell.angle_alpha   90.00
_cell.angle_beta   90.00
_cell.angle_gamma   90.00
#
_symmetry.space_group_name_H-M   'P 1'
#
loop_
_entity.id
_entity.type
_entity.pdbx_description
1 polymer ?
#
loop_
_entity_poly.entity_id
_entity_poly.type
_entity_poly.pdbx_seq_one_letter_code
_entity_poly.pdbx_strand_id
1 'polypeptide(L)'
;MEFLEAAPWAEDEEEKVATLLSELRLEGVGAGEVLKRVSLDVTAGMEDGTDNEEVLLKLLHVVLEGKDEKARREMKGLVSKMLHENTAQNDLRKESLYSACDGCLQSLRHYFLKVSEGNLEDVSQIARQADNLHWVLDILIDRQIAEDFLKTWACQSELSEAHSKVPAIHRYEVSRVTARLFVGIGKGQLLASKDARCLLLQTWLVPFYEDFGWM
;
A
#
# COMPACT_ATOMS: atom_id res chain seq x y z
N MET A 1 19.64 17.89 2.88
CA MET A 1 18.86 16.81 3.49
C MET A 1 19.48 16.23 4.75
N GLU A 2 20.77 16.43 4.99
CA GLU A 2 21.45 16.01 6.23
C GLU A 2 21.01 16.76 7.51
N PHE A 3 20.28 17.88 7.38
CA PHE A 3 19.86 18.73 8.50
C PHE A 3 18.57 18.27 9.21
N LEU A 4 17.86 17.31 8.66
CA LEU A 4 16.60 16.78 9.23
C LEU A 4 16.79 15.52 10.10
N GLU A 5 18.04 15.06 10.27
CA GLU A 5 18.36 13.82 10.98
C GLU A 5 18.78 14.01 12.45
N ALA A 6 18.91 15.25 12.92
CA ALA A 6 19.29 15.54 14.31
C ALA A 6 18.08 16.05 15.10
N ALA A 7 17.47 15.19 15.89
CA ALA A 7 16.54 15.60 16.97
C ALA A 7 17.33 15.85 18.26
N PRO A 8 16.89 16.76 19.14
CA PRO A 8 15.69 17.60 19.14
C PRO A 8 15.96 19.00 18.60
N TRP A 9 14.98 19.57 17.90
CA TRP A 9 15.08 20.92 17.35
C TRP A 9 14.89 21.98 18.44
N ALA A 10 15.69 23.04 18.39
CA ALA A 10 15.46 24.22 19.21
C ALA A 10 14.29 25.04 18.64
N GLU A 11 13.58 25.83 19.45
CA GLU A 11 12.40 26.62 19.04
C GLU A 11 12.65 27.51 17.81
N ASP A 12 13.88 28.00 17.61
CA ASP A 12 14.29 28.80 16.47
C ASP A 12 14.50 27.99 15.16
N GLU A 13 14.69 26.68 15.27
CA GLU A 13 14.79 25.75 14.13
C GLU A 13 13.40 25.31 13.65
N GLU A 14 12.43 25.22 14.55
CA GLU A 14 11.04 24.91 14.23
C GLU A 14 10.42 25.99 13.35
N GLU A 15 10.72 27.28 13.63
CA GLU A 15 10.27 28.42 12.83
C GLU A 15 10.92 28.45 11.43
N LYS A 16 12.20 28.05 11.32
CA LYS A 16 12.90 27.91 10.03
C LYS A 16 12.37 26.78 9.18
N VAL A 17 12.04 25.64 9.78
CA VAL A 17 11.44 24.51 9.09
C VAL A 17 10.01 24.82 8.64
N ALA A 18 9.21 25.50 9.47
CA ALA A 18 7.88 25.97 9.09
C ALA A 18 7.94 26.94 7.91
N THR A 19 8.93 27.86 7.88
CA THR A 19 9.16 28.81 6.79
C THR A 19 9.57 28.09 5.50
N LEU A 20 10.50 27.12 5.57
CA LEU A 20 10.92 26.30 4.43
C LEU A 20 9.80 25.41 3.88
N LEU A 21 8.94 24.87 4.72
CA LEU A 21 7.77 24.08 4.30
C LEU A 21 6.73 24.96 3.59
N SER A 22 6.59 26.23 4.03
CA SER A 22 5.70 27.20 3.36
C SER A 22 6.28 27.67 2.02
N GLU A 23 7.59 27.91 1.92
CA GLU A 23 8.28 28.29 0.69
C GLU A 23 8.27 27.18 -0.36
N LEU A 24 8.33 25.92 0.04
CA LEU A 24 8.24 24.75 -0.83
C LEU A 24 6.82 24.46 -1.31
N ARG A 25 5.83 25.31 -0.95
CA ARG A 25 4.40 25.12 -1.27
C ARG A 25 3.87 23.72 -0.92
N LEU A 26 4.40 23.12 0.13
CA LEU A 26 3.84 21.91 0.73
C LEU A 26 2.61 22.27 1.59
N GLU A 27 1.84 23.27 1.15
CA GLU A 27 0.57 23.68 1.72
C GLU A 27 -0.56 22.69 1.42
N GLY A 28 -0.33 21.43 1.71
CA GLY A 28 -1.42 20.48 1.88
C GLY A 28 -1.78 20.45 3.36
N VAL A 29 -2.94 20.93 3.73
CA VAL A 29 -3.49 20.96 5.10
C VAL A 29 -3.35 19.57 5.81
N GLY A 30 -3.17 18.49 5.06
CA GLY A 30 -2.95 17.14 5.57
C GLY A 30 -1.51 16.83 6.01
N ALA A 31 -0.49 17.28 5.28
CA ALA A 31 0.90 16.91 5.59
C ALA A 31 1.42 17.64 6.85
N GLY A 32 1.06 18.93 7.02
CA GLY A 32 1.40 19.70 8.22
C GLY A 32 0.69 19.19 9.47
N GLU A 33 -0.55 18.71 9.34
CA GLU A 33 -1.32 18.18 10.47
C GLU A 33 -0.83 16.78 10.86
N VAL A 34 -0.40 15.96 9.91
CA VAL A 34 0.21 14.65 10.17
C VAL A 34 1.59 14.78 10.81
N LEU A 35 2.45 15.68 10.29
CA LEU A 35 3.75 15.97 10.89
C LEU A 35 3.60 16.57 12.31
N LYS A 36 2.61 17.42 12.54
CA LYS A 36 2.34 18.01 13.85
C LYS A 36 1.80 16.97 14.84
N ARG A 37 0.98 16.02 14.40
CA ARG A 37 0.52 14.90 15.23
C ARG A 37 1.63 13.91 15.53
N VAL A 38 2.48 13.60 14.56
CA VAL A 38 3.65 12.72 14.75
C VAL A 38 4.65 13.37 15.71
N SER A 39 4.89 14.68 15.64
CA SER A 39 5.81 15.39 16.55
C SER A 39 5.26 15.52 17.97
N LEU A 40 3.96 15.73 18.15
CA LEU A 40 3.33 15.88 19.46
C LEU A 40 3.19 14.55 20.23
N ASP A 41 3.03 13.41 19.51
CA ASP A 41 2.95 12.09 20.13
C ASP A 41 4.33 11.49 20.44
N VAL A 42 5.40 11.88 19.73
CA VAL A 42 6.77 11.40 19.98
C VAL A 42 7.39 11.99 21.25
N THR A 43 6.93 13.17 21.71
CA THR A 43 7.47 13.81 22.92
C THR A 43 6.77 13.39 24.23
N ALA A 44 5.71 12.60 24.18
CA ALA A 44 4.87 12.30 25.35
C ALA A 44 4.99 10.87 25.91
N GLY A 45 6.05 10.12 25.65
CA GLY A 45 6.17 8.79 26.25
C GLY A 45 7.29 7.92 25.69
N MET A 46 8.47 8.06 26.26
CA MET A 46 9.53 7.06 26.10
C MET A 46 9.29 5.94 27.11
N GLU A 47 8.41 4.98 26.78
CA GLU A 47 8.43 3.64 27.40
C GLU A 47 7.78 2.61 26.46
N ASP A 48 8.63 1.65 26.06
CA ASP A 48 8.32 0.34 25.50
C ASP A 48 7.87 0.25 24.02
N GLY A 49 8.43 -0.75 23.29
CA GLY A 49 8.33 -0.98 21.85
C GLY A 49 6.92 -1.14 21.23
N THR A 50 5.86 -1.01 22.01
CA THR A 50 4.47 -1.01 21.58
C THR A 50 4.05 0.30 20.89
N ASP A 51 4.66 1.44 21.24
CA ASP A 51 4.28 2.74 20.67
C ASP A 51 4.65 2.88 19.19
N ASN A 52 5.76 2.31 18.76
CA ASN A 52 6.20 2.39 17.36
C ASN A 52 5.31 1.60 16.40
N GLU A 53 4.77 0.45 16.83
CA GLU A 53 3.84 -0.33 16.00
C GLU A 53 2.51 0.42 15.81
N GLU A 54 1.99 1.03 16.85
CA GLU A 54 0.73 1.78 16.78
C GLU A 54 0.86 3.01 15.87
N VAL A 55 1.99 3.72 15.93
CA VAL A 55 2.29 4.84 15.02
C VAL A 55 2.34 4.38 13.58
N LEU A 56 3.03 3.26 13.29
CA LEU A 56 3.12 2.71 11.94
C LEU A 56 1.76 2.24 11.42
N LEU A 57 0.93 1.65 12.27
CA LEU A 57 -0.44 1.26 11.91
C LEU A 57 -1.31 2.48 11.59
N LYS A 58 -1.21 3.54 12.38
CA LYS A 58 -1.90 4.81 12.10
C LYS A 58 -1.44 5.41 10.79
N LEU A 59 -0.13 5.41 10.52
CA LEU A 59 0.42 5.90 9.25
C LEU A 59 -0.05 5.04 8.05
N LEU A 60 -0.03 3.72 8.19
CA LEU A 60 -0.55 2.81 7.17
C LEU A 60 -2.02 3.10 6.86
N HIS A 61 -2.84 3.24 7.89
CA HIS A 61 -4.26 3.58 7.76
C HIS A 61 -4.48 4.93 7.07
N VAL A 62 -3.76 5.98 7.48
CA VAL A 62 -3.82 7.31 6.85
C VAL A 62 -3.43 7.24 5.37
N VAL A 63 -2.43 6.45 5.01
CA VAL A 63 -2.00 6.27 3.62
C VAL A 63 -3.09 5.57 2.80
N LEU A 64 -3.70 4.51 3.34
CA LEU A 64 -4.70 3.72 2.62
C LEU A 64 -6.02 4.49 2.44
N GLU A 65 -6.42 5.30 3.41
CA GLU A 65 -7.66 6.07 3.40
C GLU A 65 -7.52 7.50 2.89
N GLY A 66 -6.29 8.03 2.80
CA GLY A 66 -6.01 9.40 2.38
C GLY A 66 -6.72 9.78 1.08
N LYS A 67 -7.41 10.92 1.03
CA LYS A 67 -8.19 11.38 -0.14
C LYS A 67 -7.33 12.08 -1.17
N ASP A 68 -6.25 12.73 -0.74
CA ASP A 68 -5.32 13.43 -1.61
C ASP A 68 -4.31 12.45 -2.23
N GLU A 69 -4.40 12.23 -3.53
CA GLU A 69 -3.54 11.29 -4.26
C GLU A 69 -2.06 11.67 -4.24
N LYS A 70 -1.74 12.97 -4.23
CA LYS A 70 -0.35 13.42 -4.16
C LYS A 70 0.23 13.17 -2.78
N ALA A 71 -0.47 13.59 -1.73
CA ALA A 71 -0.06 13.37 -0.35
C ALA A 71 0.05 11.87 -0.05
N ARG A 72 -0.91 11.06 -0.51
CA ARG A 72 -0.90 9.60 -0.35
C ARG A 72 0.34 8.97 -0.98
N ARG A 73 0.71 9.38 -2.19
CA ARG A 73 1.90 8.87 -2.89
C ARG A 73 3.20 9.23 -2.18
N GLU A 74 3.31 10.45 -1.70
CA GLU A 74 4.45 10.91 -0.91
C GLU A 74 4.57 10.13 0.41
N MET A 75 3.46 9.95 1.11
CA MET A 75 3.40 9.17 2.35
C MET A 75 3.74 7.68 2.15
N LYS A 76 3.28 7.06 1.05
CA LYS A 76 3.71 5.70 0.68
C LYS A 76 5.22 5.59 0.58
N GLY A 77 5.87 6.55 -0.07
CA GLY A 77 7.32 6.60 -0.18
C GLY A 77 8.02 6.71 1.17
N LEU A 78 7.53 7.58 2.05
CA LEU A 78 8.09 7.77 3.40
C LEU A 78 7.93 6.51 4.27
N VAL A 79 6.73 5.93 4.31
CA VAL A 79 6.46 4.71 5.08
C VAL A 79 7.30 3.54 4.56
N SER A 80 7.42 3.37 3.24
CA SER A 80 8.27 2.32 2.65
C SER A 80 9.74 2.50 3.05
N LYS A 81 10.23 3.75 3.03
CA LYS A 81 11.61 4.06 3.47
C LYS A 81 11.81 3.75 4.95
N MET A 82 10.89 4.18 5.82
CA MET A 82 10.94 3.87 7.26
C MET A 82 10.93 2.36 7.53
N LEU A 83 10.08 1.61 6.83
CA LEU A 83 10.00 0.16 6.97
C LEU A 83 11.26 -0.55 6.47
N HIS A 84 11.97 0.01 5.49
CA HIS A 84 13.21 -0.54 4.97
C HIS A 84 14.42 -0.24 5.88
N GLU A 85 14.50 0.97 6.42
CA GLU A 85 15.61 1.40 7.27
C GLU A 85 15.56 0.77 8.66
N ASN A 86 14.37 0.49 9.19
CA ASN A 86 14.16 -0.01 10.56
C ASN A 86 13.83 -1.51 10.63
N THR A 87 14.43 -2.32 9.77
CA THR A 87 14.18 -3.78 9.71
C THR A 87 14.45 -4.52 11.03
N ALA A 88 15.25 -3.96 11.93
CA ALA A 88 15.64 -4.61 13.19
C ALA A 88 14.74 -4.28 14.41
N GLN A 89 13.92 -3.24 14.34
CA GLN A 89 13.15 -2.75 15.48
C GLN A 89 11.65 -2.60 15.26
N ASN A 90 11.18 -2.66 14.01
CA ASN A 90 9.76 -2.43 13.71
C ASN A 90 9.08 -3.72 13.26
N ASP A 91 8.63 -4.47 14.24
CA ASP A 91 7.67 -5.54 14.05
C ASP A 91 6.25 -4.99 13.81
N LEU A 92 6.06 -4.38 12.62
CA LEU A 92 4.71 -4.41 12.08
C LEU A 92 4.31 -5.87 12.01
N ARG A 93 3.37 -6.24 12.84
CA ARG A 93 2.92 -7.63 12.88
C ARG A 93 2.43 -8.02 11.51
N LYS A 94 2.78 -9.20 11.10
CA LYS A 94 2.28 -9.82 9.88
C LYS A 94 0.76 -9.64 9.78
N GLU A 95 0.04 -9.85 10.87
CA GLU A 95 -1.40 -9.74 10.99
C GLU A 95 -1.94 -8.35 10.60
N SER A 96 -1.25 -7.29 10.98
CA SER A 96 -1.65 -5.91 10.67
C SER A 96 -1.54 -5.60 9.19
N LEU A 97 -0.45 -6.05 8.53
CA LEU A 97 -0.29 -5.92 7.08
C LEU A 97 -1.33 -6.74 6.32
N TYR A 98 -1.63 -7.95 6.80
CA TYR A 98 -2.67 -8.79 6.20
C TYR A 98 -4.07 -8.21 6.39
N SER A 99 -4.37 -7.64 7.55
CA SER A 99 -5.64 -6.94 7.78
C SER A 99 -5.81 -5.75 6.82
N ALA A 100 -4.74 -4.98 6.57
CA ALA A 100 -4.75 -3.91 5.58
C ALA A 100 -4.97 -4.44 4.15
N CYS A 101 -4.33 -5.56 3.78
CA CYS A 101 -4.56 -6.21 2.50
C CYS A 101 -6.01 -6.66 2.35
N ASP A 102 -6.58 -7.30 3.37
CA ASP A 102 -7.95 -7.79 3.33
C ASP A 102 -8.96 -6.65 3.17
N GLY A 103 -8.77 -5.54 3.88
CA GLY A 103 -9.61 -4.35 3.73
C GLY A 103 -9.59 -3.78 2.31
N CYS A 104 -8.38 -3.65 1.72
CA CYS A 104 -8.23 -3.19 0.34
C CYS A 104 -8.83 -4.18 -0.66
N LEU A 105 -8.62 -5.50 -0.45
CA LEU A 105 -9.15 -6.54 -1.33
C LEU A 105 -10.67 -6.61 -1.30
N GLN A 106 -11.29 -6.52 -0.13
CA GLN A 106 -12.75 -6.48 -0.01
C GLN A 106 -13.34 -5.26 -0.71
N SER A 107 -12.71 -4.09 -0.53
CA SER A 107 -13.13 -2.87 -1.20
C SER A 107 -12.95 -2.98 -2.72
N LEU A 108 -11.79 -3.48 -3.19
CA LEU A 108 -11.54 -3.73 -4.61
C LEU A 108 -12.61 -4.64 -5.20
N ARG A 109 -12.86 -5.79 -4.55
CA ARG A 109 -13.87 -6.75 -4.99
C ARG A 109 -15.25 -6.12 -5.11
N HIS A 110 -15.66 -5.35 -4.11
CA HIS A 110 -16.95 -4.67 -4.10
C HIS A 110 -17.11 -3.73 -5.32
N TYR A 111 -16.15 -2.84 -5.56
CA TYR A 111 -16.22 -1.89 -6.68
C TYR A 111 -16.08 -2.59 -8.03
N PHE A 112 -15.20 -3.58 -8.13
CA PHE A 112 -14.95 -4.31 -9.37
C PHE A 112 -16.19 -5.09 -9.83
N LEU A 113 -16.88 -5.78 -8.93
CA LEU A 113 -18.09 -6.51 -9.25
C LEU A 113 -19.23 -5.55 -9.61
N LYS A 114 -19.43 -4.44 -8.92
CA LYS A 114 -20.39 -3.40 -9.31
C LYS A 114 -20.16 -2.86 -10.73
N VAL A 115 -18.90 -2.59 -11.09
CA VAL A 115 -18.55 -2.12 -12.43
C VAL A 115 -18.79 -3.21 -13.47
N SER A 116 -18.53 -4.47 -13.16
CA SER A 116 -18.83 -5.60 -14.07
C SER A 116 -20.32 -5.79 -14.35
N GLU A 117 -21.18 -5.29 -13.48
CA GLU A 117 -22.65 -5.26 -13.60
C GLU A 117 -23.16 -3.99 -14.34
N GLY A 118 -22.26 -3.08 -14.72
CA GLY A 118 -22.56 -1.87 -15.46
C GLY A 118 -22.68 -0.58 -14.62
N ASN A 119 -22.43 -0.63 -13.32
CA ASN A 119 -22.39 0.56 -12.49
C ASN A 119 -20.99 1.20 -12.50
N LEU A 120 -20.86 2.35 -13.18
CA LEU A 120 -19.57 3.04 -13.38
C LEU A 120 -19.33 4.18 -12.38
N GLU A 121 -20.20 4.41 -11.39
CA GLU A 121 -20.10 5.57 -10.49
C GLU A 121 -18.78 5.58 -9.69
N ASP A 122 -18.33 4.41 -9.23
CA ASP A 122 -17.18 4.27 -8.36
C ASP A 122 -15.94 3.67 -9.06
N VAL A 123 -15.86 3.75 -10.38
CA VAL A 123 -14.79 3.11 -11.16
C VAL A 123 -13.38 3.54 -10.75
N SER A 124 -13.21 4.78 -10.31
CA SER A 124 -11.93 5.31 -9.82
C SER A 124 -11.43 4.60 -8.56
N GLN A 125 -12.35 3.99 -7.78
CA GLN A 125 -11.98 3.24 -6.57
C GLN A 125 -11.26 1.93 -6.91
N ILE A 126 -11.52 1.34 -8.08
CA ILE A 126 -10.80 0.14 -8.54
C ILE A 126 -9.30 0.42 -8.61
N ALA A 127 -8.90 1.46 -9.35
CA ALA A 127 -7.50 1.84 -9.51
C ALA A 127 -6.86 2.16 -8.15
N ARG A 128 -7.58 2.88 -7.29
CA ARG A 128 -7.08 3.25 -5.96
C ARG A 128 -6.85 2.03 -5.06
N GLN A 129 -7.81 1.12 -4.98
CA GLN A 129 -7.67 -0.07 -4.13
C GLN A 129 -6.63 -1.04 -4.68
N ALA A 130 -6.54 -1.20 -5.99
CA ALA A 130 -5.51 -2.01 -6.62
C ALA A 130 -4.11 -1.41 -6.40
N ASP A 131 -3.94 -0.07 -6.47
CA ASP A 131 -2.69 0.61 -6.15
C ASP A 131 -2.31 0.49 -4.66
N ASN A 132 -3.29 0.49 -3.76
CA ASN A 132 -3.06 0.20 -2.35
C ASN A 132 -2.58 -1.24 -2.14
N LEU A 133 -3.27 -2.20 -2.74
CA LEU A 133 -2.87 -3.61 -2.69
C LEU A 133 -1.46 -3.84 -3.25
N HIS A 134 -1.15 -3.23 -4.39
CA HIS A 134 0.17 -3.33 -5.00
C HIS A 134 1.26 -2.81 -4.06
N TRP A 135 1.04 -1.67 -3.43
CA TRP A 135 1.99 -1.10 -2.47
C TRP A 135 2.18 -1.97 -1.22
N VAL A 136 1.09 -2.46 -0.60
CA VAL A 136 1.21 -3.37 0.56
C VAL A 136 1.85 -4.70 0.16
N LEU A 137 1.55 -5.20 -1.04
CA LEU A 137 2.18 -6.41 -1.58
C LEU A 137 3.70 -6.25 -1.73
N ASP A 138 4.19 -5.09 -2.18
CA ASP A 138 5.62 -4.82 -2.22
C ASP A 138 6.25 -4.95 -0.83
N ILE A 139 5.63 -4.40 0.20
CA ILE A 139 6.08 -4.55 1.60
C ILE A 139 6.10 -6.02 2.03
N LEU A 140 5.04 -6.78 1.71
CA LEU A 140 4.97 -8.21 2.03
C LEU A 140 6.07 -9.03 1.33
N ILE A 141 6.37 -8.71 0.07
CA ILE A 141 7.42 -9.38 -0.71
C ILE A 141 8.79 -9.05 -0.14
N ASP A 142 9.08 -7.78 0.13
CA ASP A 142 10.36 -7.34 0.69
C ASP A 142 10.63 -7.97 2.07
N ARG A 143 9.58 -8.22 2.84
CA ARG A 143 9.64 -8.92 4.13
C ARG A 143 9.58 -10.46 4.02
N GLN A 144 9.46 -11.01 2.81
CA GLN A 144 9.35 -12.46 2.55
C GLN A 144 8.14 -13.13 3.23
N ILE A 145 7.06 -12.40 3.42
CA ILE A 145 5.82 -12.89 4.06
C ILE A 145 4.61 -12.85 3.11
N ALA A 146 4.78 -12.78 1.79
CA ALA A 146 3.68 -12.62 0.84
C ALA A 146 2.98 -13.92 0.43
N GLU A 147 3.37 -15.09 0.94
CA GLU A 147 2.81 -16.37 0.51
C GLU A 147 1.30 -16.49 0.77
N ASP A 148 0.83 -16.06 1.93
CA ASP A 148 -0.60 -16.15 2.26
C ASP A 148 -1.43 -15.16 1.43
N PHE A 149 -0.89 -13.96 1.12
CA PHE A 149 -1.52 -13.04 0.18
C PHE A 149 -1.67 -13.68 -1.21
N LEU A 150 -0.63 -14.36 -1.70
CA LEU A 150 -0.68 -15.08 -2.97
C LEU A 150 -1.80 -16.12 -2.97
N LYS A 151 -1.96 -16.90 -1.89
CA LYS A 151 -3.05 -17.89 -1.76
C LYS A 151 -4.41 -17.19 -1.80
N THR A 152 -4.57 -16.11 -1.06
CA THR A 152 -5.81 -15.31 -1.04
C THR A 152 -6.13 -14.75 -2.41
N TRP A 153 -5.12 -14.20 -3.13
CA TRP A 153 -5.30 -13.67 -4.49
C TRP A 153 -5.63 -14.77 -5.50
N ALA A 154 -4.97 -15.92 -5.41
CA ALA A 154 -5.24 -17.09 -6.25
C ALA A 154 -6.69 -17.61 -6.11
N CYS A 155 -7.31 -17.41 -4.95
CA CYS A 155 -8.70 -17.82 -4.69
C CYS A 155 -9.76 -16.83 -5.20
N GLN A 156 -9.38 -15.69 -5.84
CA GLN A 156 -10.33 -14.67 -6.29
C GLN A 156 -10.97 -15.00 -7.65
N SER A 157 -11.65 -16.14 -7.74
CA SER A 157 -12.30 -16.61 -8.97
C SER A 157 -13.38 -15.64 -9.47
N GLU A 158 -14.16 -15.03 -8.58
CA GLU A 158 -15.19 -14.06 -8.96
C GLU A 158 -14.60 -12.81 -9.65
N LEU A 159 -13.47 -12.29 -9.15
CA LEU A 159 -12.78 -11.17 -9.81
C LEU A 159 -12.25 -11.58 -11.18
N SER A 160 -11.68 -12.78 -11.27
CA SER A 160 -11.16 -13.33 -12.52
C SER A 160 -12.27 -13.53 -13.56
N GLU A 161 -13.42 -14.07 -13.17
CA GLU A 161 -14.58 -14.26 -14.07
C GLU A 161 -15.22 -12.92 -14.50
N ALA A 162 -15.23 -11.93 -13.61
CA ALA A 162 -15.74 -10.61 -13.90
C ALA A 162 -14.76 -9.76 -14.73
N HIS A 163 -13.49 -10.16 -14.83
CA HIS A 163 -12.40 -9.38 -15.42
C HIS A 163 -12.70 -8.90 -16.84
N SER A 164 -13.15 -9.78 -17.74
CA SER A 164 -13.46 -9.45 -19.12
C SER A 164 -14.65 -8.48 -19.29
N LYS A 165 -15.51 -8.36 -18.26
CA LYS A 165 -16.69 -7.47 -18.25
C LYS A 165 -16.33 -6.03 -17.85
N VAL A 166 -15.16 -5.81 -17.25
CA VAL A 166 -14.69 -4.49 -16.84
C VAL A 166 -13.84 -3.88 -17.95
N PRO A 167 -14.01 -2.59 -18.31
CA PRO A 167 -13.19 -1.94 -19.33
C PRO A 167 -11.70 -2.03 -19.02
N ALA A 168 -10.85 -2.26 -20.05
CA ALA A 168 -9.41 -2.52 -19.93
C ALA A 168 -8.68 -1.46 -19.10
N ILE A 169 -9.03 -0.18 -19.26
CA ILE A 169 -8.42 0.94 -18.53
C ILE A 169 -8.58 0.82 -16.98
N HIS A 170 -9.62 0.13 -16.51
CA HIS A 170 -9.89 -0.02 -15.08
C HIS A 170 -9.38 -1.34 -14.54
N ARG A 171 -9.45 -2.41 -15.34
CA ARG A 171 -8.96 -3.74 -14.95
C ARG A 171 -7.43 -3.86 -15.00
N TYR A 172 -6.76 -2.98 -15.76
CA TYR A 172 -5.29 -2.91 -15.83
C TYR A 172 -4.61 -2.88 -14.47
N GLU A 173 -5.11 -2.08 -13.53
CA GLU A 173 -4.53 -1.99 -12.18
C GLU A 173 -4.65 -3.30 -11.40
N VAL A 174 -5.71 -4.07 -11.63
CA VAL A 174 -5.88 -5.43 -11.05
C VAL A 174 -4.86 -6.40 -11.66
N SER A 175 -4.66 -6.32 -12.97
CA SER A 175 -3.65 -7.13 -13.68
C SER A 175 -2.23 -6.80 -13.21
N ARG A 176 -1.93 -5.55 -12.81
CA ARG A 176 -0.64 -5.18 -12.20
C ARG A 176 -0.36 -5.91 -10.89
N VAL A 177 -1.37 -6.14 -10.03
CA VAL A 177 -1.20 -6.94 -8.80
C VAL A 177 -0.80 -8.37 -9.16
N THR A 178 -1.48 -8.97 -10.14
CA THR A 178 -1.14 -10.30 -10.65
C THR A 178 0.27 -10.35 -11.25
N ALA A 179 0.65 -9.36 -12.06
CA ALA A 179 1.98 -9.24 -12.63
C ALA A 179 3.06 -9.20 -11.55
N ARG A 180 2.83 -8.45 -10.48
CA ARG A 180 3.78 -8.34 -9.36
C ARG A 180 4.02 -9.69 -8.67
N LEU A 181 2.96 -10.49 -8.50
CA LEU A 181 3.07 -11.86 -7.98
C LEU A 181 3.88 -12.75 -8.91
N PHE A 182 3.59 -12.75 -10.22
CA PHE A 182 4.36 -13.52 -11.20
C PHE A 182 5.84 -13.13 -11.21
N VAL A 183 6.14 -11.84 -11.20
CA VAL A 183 7.52 -11.34 -11.14
C VAL A 183 8.20 -11.75 -9.84
N GLY A 184 7.51 -11.66 -8.70
CA GLY A 184 8.03 -12.06 -7.40
C GLY A 184 8.40 -13.55 -7.36
N ILE A 185 7.54 -14.41 -7.91
CA ILE A 185 7.81 -15.85 -8.04
C ILE A 185 9.01 -16.07 -8.99
N GLY A 186 9.00 -15.47 -10.17
CA GLY A 186 10.02 -15.67 -11.19
C GLY A 186 11.41 -15.21 -10.74
N LYS A 187 11.50 -14.17 -9.91
CA LYS A 187 12.76 -13.68 -9.31
C LYS A 187 13.17 -14.42 -8.02
N GLY A 188 12.37 -15.37 -7.55
CA GLY A 188 12.63 -16.06 -6.27
C GLY A 188 12.44 -15.18 -5.03
N GLN A 189 11.82 -14.00 -5.17
CA GLN A 189 11.48 -13.09 -4.07
C GLN A 189 10.27 -13.55 -3.28
N LEU A 190 9.39 -14.34 -3.90
CA LEU A 190 8.18 -14.89 -3.33
C LEU A 190 8.23 -16.43 -3.43
N LEU A 191 8.42 -17.06 -2.30
CA LEU A 191 8.35 -18.50 -2.19
C LEU A 191 6.90 -18.92 -2.00
N ALA A 192 6.41 -19.82 -2.85
CA ALA A 192 5.05 -20.34 -2.78
C ALA A 192 5.04 -21.83 -3.08
N SER A 193 4.12 -22.55 -2.45
CA SER A 193 3.91 -23.97 -2.72
C SER A 193 3.54 -24.19 -4.19
N LYS A 194 3.79 -25.40 -4.70
CA LYS A 194 3.40 -25.78 -6.07
C LYS A 194 1.91 -25.56 -6.29
N ASP A 195 1.09 -25.96 -5.32
CA ASP A 195 -0.37 -25.88 -5.44
C ASP A 195 -0.86 -24.43 -5.49
N ALA A 196 -0.29 -23.55 -4.67
CA ALA A 196 -0.62 -22.13 -4.70
C ALA A 196 -0.23 -21.46 -6.05
N ARG A 197 0.93 -21.84 -6.61
CA ARG A 197 1.35 -21.35 -7.94
C ARG A 197 0.46 -21.89 -9.05
N CYS A 198 0.07 -23.16 -8.99
CA CYS A 198 -0.87 -23.74 -9.95
C CYS A 198 -2.24 -23.07 -9.88
N LEU A 199 -2.76 -22.83 -8.68
CA LEU A 199 -4.03 -22.15 -8.50
C LEU A 199 -3.99 -20.72 -9.02
N LEU A 200 -2.90 -19.97 -8.74
CA LEU A 200 -2.69 -18.63 -9.26
C LEU A 200 -2.74 -18.60 -10.80
N LEU A 201 -2.05 -19.54 -11.45
CA LEU A 201 -2.07 -19.66 -12.91
C LEU A 201 -3.46 -20.02 -13.44
N GLN A 202 -4.13 -20.99 -12.81
CA GLN A 202 -5.48 -21.40 -13.22
C GLN A 202 -6.48 -20.24 -13.16
N THR A 203 -6.38 -19.41 -12.12
CA THR A 203 -7.32 -18.31 -11.91
C THR A 203 -6.96 -17.10 -12.76
N TRP A 204 -5.68 -16.74 -12.87
CA TRP A 204 -5.29 -15.41 -13.35
C TRP A 204 -4.51 -15.40 -14.67
N LEU A 205 -4.08 -16.55 -15.21
CA LEU A 205 -3.27 -16.54 -16.43
C LEU A 205 -4.02 -15.96 -17.63
N VAL A 206 -5.28 -16.34 -17.82
CA VAL A 206 -6.09 -15.85 -18.96
C VAL A 206 -6.42 -14.37 -18.80
N PRO A 207 -6.98 -13.89 -17.67
CA PRO A 207 -7.21 -12.45 -17.45
C PRO A 207 -5.94 -11.61 -17.61
N PHE A 208 -4.82 -12.07 -17.08
CA PHE A 208 -3.54 -11.40 -17.22
C PHE A 208 -3.06 -11.31 -18.66
N TYR A 209 -3.17 -12.40 -19.40
CA TYR A 209 -2.74 -12.45 -20.80
C TYR A 209 -3.56 -11.52 -21.69
N GLU A 210 -4.85 -11.38 -21.44
CA GLU A 210 -5.72 -10.43 -22.16
C GLU A 210 -5.27 -8.97 -22.00
N ASP A 211 -4.68 -8.63 -20.85
CA ASP A 211 -4.22 -7.27 -20.58
C ASP A 211 -2.72 -7.08 -20.84
N PHE A 212 -1.99 -8.12 -21.16
CA PHE A 212 -0.52 -8.07 -21.33
C PHE A 212 -0.09 -7.05 -22.39
N GLY A 213 -0.87 -6.84 -23.43
CA GLY A 213 -0.59 -5.85 -24.46
C GLY A 213 -0.75 -4.39 -24.00
N TRP A 214 -1.32 -4.15 -22.82
CA TRP A 214 -1.51 -2.83 -22.21
C TRP A 214 -0.47 -2.51 -21.13
N MET A 215 0.29 -3.50 -20.68
CA MET A 215 1.35 -3.37 -19.68
C MET A 215 2.70 -3.01 -20.29
#